data_dae8d80c341b426d4a01b0153534a3c6
#
_entry.id   dae8d80c341b426d4a01b0153534a3c6
#
_cell.length_a   1.000
_cell.length_b   1.000
_cell.length_c   1.000
_cell.angle_alpha   90.00
_cell.angle_beta   90.00
_cell.angle_gamma   90.00
#
_symmetry.space_group_name_H-M   'P 1'
#
loop_
_entity.id
_entity.type
_entity.pdbx_description
1 polymer ?
#
loop_
_entity_poly.entity_id
_entity_poly.type
_entity_poly.pdbx_seq_one_letter_code
_entity_poly.pdbx_strand_id
1 'polypeptide(L)'
;MYKRQFDDCACLGAASIAIGVFDGVHRGHRELIDAVVRDARDHGCKAVVVTFDPDPDVVVSPSPAQKLMTTADRLHALALTGVDAVVAVPFTPAVAALDHVGFLKLLPRVVDIRSIRVGSDFRLGRGGASGVAEMQAWGAERGVDVYGHELLCVDGQTICATRIRQELRRGHVELAAELLGRPYMLRGIVAGGRHQGSDMGLSLIHISEPTRLALIS
;
A
#
# COMPACT_ATOMS: atom_id res chain seq x y z
N MET A 1 -7.34 4.88 -12.39
CA MET A 1 -6.68 6.17 -12.76
C MET A 1 -5.79 6.61 -11.60
N TYR A 2 -4.51 6.91 -11.84
CA TYR A 2 -3.53 7.30 -10.81
C TYR A 2 -3.45 8.83 -10.68
N LYS A 3 -3.55 9.40 -9.47
CA LYS A 3 -3.50 10.84 -9.21
C LYS A 3 -2.48 11.17 -8.11
N ARG A 4 -1.51 12.01 -8.41
CA ARG A 4 -0.35 12.36 -7.55
C ARG A 4 -0.50 13.63 -6.70
N GLN A 5 -1.46 14.54 -7.02
CA GLN A 5 -1.56 15.84 -6.35
C GLN A 5 -3.02 16.17 -6.04
N PHE A 6 -3.26 16.74 -4.85
CA PHE A 6 -4.61 17.17 -4.43
C PHE A 6 -5.13 18.35 -5.25
N ASP A 7 -4.24 19.23 -5.74
CA ASP A 7 -4.65 20.50 -6.36
C ASP A 7 -5.06 20.34 -7.84
N ASP A 8 -4.64 19.27 -8.52
CA ASP A 8 -4.97 18.97 -9.93
C ASP A 8 -6.09 17.94 -10.10
N CYS A 9 -6.78 17.57 -9.02
CA CYS A 9 -7.77 16.50 -9.06
C CYS A 9 -9.19 17.07 -9.13
N ALA A 10 -9.88 16.85 -10.25
CA ALA A 10 -11.35 16.91 -10.22
C ALA A 10 -11.86 15.94 -9.14
N CYS A 11 -12.83 16.38 -8.33
CA CYS A 11 -13.44 15.54 -7.31
C CYS A 11 -13.94 14.22 -7.92
N LEU A 12 -13.58 13.10 -7.31
CA LEU A 12 -13.97 11.77 -7.77
C LEU A 12 -15.46 11.49 -7.54
N GLY A 13 -16.15 12.31 -6.73
CA GLY A 13 -17.51 12.06 -6.28
C GLY A 13 -17.57 11.11 -5.10
N ALA A 14 -18.76 10.55 -4.85
CA ALA A 14 -18.99 9.63 -3.74
C ALA A 14 -18.13 8.36 -3.84
N ALA A 15 -17.52 7.95 -2.71
CA ALA A 15 -16.65 6.78 -2.70
C ALA A 15 -16.61 6.05 -1.35
N SER A 16 -16.46 4.73 -1.43
CA SER A 16 -15.93 3.88 -0.38
C SER A 16 -14.40 3.88 -0.50
N ILE A 17 -13.69 4.09 0.61
CA ILE A 17 -12.24 4.23 0.56
C ILE A 17 -11.52 3.25 1.48
N ALA A 18 -10.33 2.77 1.06
CA ALA A 18 -9.34 2.19 1.95
C ALA A 18 -8.21 3.18 2.19
N ILE A 19 -7.71 3.26 3.42
CA ILE A 19 -6.54 4.09 3.76
C ILE A 19 -5.42 3.21 4.30
N GLY A 20 -4.22 3.32 3.75
CA GLY A 20 -3.07 2.54 4.21
C GLY A 20 -1.80 2.78 3.40
N VAL A 21 -0.68 2.25 3.89
CA VAL A 21 0.60 2.28 3.16
C VAL A 21 0.61 1.25 2.03
N PHE A 22 0.03 0.08 2.26
CA PHE A 22 -0.12 -1.02 1.30
C PHE A 22 1.22 -1.55 0.75
N ASP A 23 2.29 -1.49 1.54
CA ASP A 23 3.59 -2.05 1.11
C ASP A 23 3.46 -3.55 0.83
N GLY A 24 3.89 -3.97 -0.35
CA GLY A 24 3.77 -5.33 -0.83
C GLY A 24 2.40 -5.73 -1.39
N VAL A 25 1.31 -4.98 -1.16
CA VAL A 25 -0.07 -5.33 -1.59
C VAL A 25 -0.35 -6.81 -1.34
N HIS A 26 -0.09 -7.28 -0.10
CA HIS A 26 -0.23 -8.67 0.33
C HIS A 26 -1.70 -9.11 0.45
N ARG A 27 -1.95 -10.41 0.73
CA ARG A 27 -3.31 -10.98 0.79
C ARG A 27 -4.24 -10.21 1.71
N GLY A 28 -3.78 -9.80 2.92
CA GLY A 28 -4.60 -8.99 3.83
C GLY A 28 -4.98 -7.61 3.26
N HIS A 29 -4.07 -6.97 2.52
CA HIS A 29 -4.40 -5.72 1.81
C HIS A 29 -5.44 -5.95 0.70
N ARG A 30 -5.31 -7.03 -0.06
CA ARG A 30 -6.26 -7.36 -1.13
C ARG A 30 -7.66 -7.63 -0.59
N GLU A 31 -7.77 -8.37 0.51
CA GLU A 31 -9.06 -8.64 1.17
C GLU A 31 -9.75 -7.35 1.62
N LEU A 32 -8.99 -6.43 2.24
CA LEU A 32 -9.50 -5.11 2.59
C LEU A 32 -9.97 -4.33 1.36
N ILE A 33 -9.19 -4.32 0.29
CA ILE A 33 -9.52 -3.59 -0.94
C ILE A 33 -10.73 -4.23 -1.64
N ASP A 34 -10.82 -5.56 -1.66
CA ASP A 34 -12.00 -6.28 -2.19
C ASP A 34 -13.27 -5.93 -1.42
N ALA A 35 -13.18 -5.71 -0.10
CA ALA A 35 -14.30 -5.23 0.70
C ALA A 35 -14.71 -3.79 0.32
N VAL A 36 -13.76 -2.91 -0.01
CA VAL A 36 -14.04 -1.57 -0.54
C VAL A 36 -14.74 -1.65 -1.89
N VAL A 37 -14.26 -2.51 -2.79
CA VAL A 37 -14.85 -2.69 -4.13
C VAL A 37 -16.28 -3.22 -4.05
N ARG A 38 -16.55 -4.18 -3.16
CA ARG A 38 -17.92 -4.68 -2.92
C ARG A 38 -18.82 -3.57 -2.38
N ASP A 39 -18.38 -2.91 -1.32
CA ASP A 39 -19.12 -1.80 -0.70
C ASP A 39 -19.47 -0.68 -1.68
N ALA A 40 -18.50 -0.31 -2.52
CA ALA A 40 -18.69 0.71 -3.55
C ALA A 40 -19.77 0.30 -4.59
N ARG A 41 -19.77 -0.97 -5.00
CA ARG A 41 -20.77 -1.53 -5.92
C ARG A 41 -22.16 -1.54 -5.29
N ASP A 42 -22.28 -1.97 -4.06
CA ASP A 42 -23.55 -2.07 -3.33
C ASP A 42 -24.19 -0.68 -3.13
N HIS A 43 -23.39 0.37 -3.00
CA HIS A 43 -23.84 1.74 -2.79
C HIS A 43 -23.80 2.62 -4.05
N GLY A 44 -23.45 2.06 -5.22
CA GLY A 44 -23.38 2.81 -6.48
C GLY A 44 -22.37 3.96 -6.47
N CYS A 45 -21.28 3.82 -5.71
CA CYS A 45 -20.22 4.81 -5.60
C CYS A 45 -18.87 4.27 -6.07
N LYS A 46 -17.80 5.06 -6.00
CA LYS A 46 -16.46 4.63 -6.45
C LYS A 46 -15.70 3.89 -5.36
N ALA A 47 -14.90 2.91 -5.77
CA ALA A 47 -13.89 2.25 -4.93
C ALA A 47 -12.57 3.01 -5.04
N VAL A 48 -12.05 3.54 -3.95
CA VAL A 48 -10.83 4.36 -3.95
C VAL A 48 -9.84 3.86 -2.90
N VAL A 49 -8.58 3.72 -3.29
CA VAL A 49 -7.48 3.50 -2.34
C VAL A 49 -6.74 4.81 -2.11
N VAL A 50 -6.59 5.17 -0.84
CA VAL A 50 -5.77 6.29 -0.38
C VAL A 50 -4.48 5.74 0.21
N THR A 51 -3.36 6.09 -0.40
CA THR A 51 -2.01 5.70 0.05
C THR A 51 -1.11 6.93 0.15
N PHE A 52 0.18 6.76 0.43
CA PHE A 52 1.11 7.85 0.72
C PHE A 52 2.32 7.81 -0.22
N ASP A 53 2.86 8.99 -0.56
CA ASP A 53 4.10 9.12 -1.31
C ASP A 53 4.85 10.40 -0.86
N PRO A 54 6.02 10.26 -0.19
CA PRO A 54 6.64 9.02 0.28
C PRO A 54 5.84 8.33 1.40
N ASP A 55 6.27 7.10 1.75
CA ASP A 55 5.69 6.38 2.89
C ASP A 55 5.90 7.15 4.19
N PRO A 56 4.95 7.10 5.15
CA PRO A 56 5.03 7.83 6.41
C PRO A 56 6.33 7.61 7.18
N ASP A 57 6.83 6.38 7.26
CA ASP A 57 8.05 6.05 8.00
C ASP A 57 9.32 6.66 7.38
N VAL A 58 9.32 6.97 6.07
CA VAL A 58 10.44 7.70 5.44
C VAL A 58 10.55 9.13 5.95
N VAL A 59 9.42 9.74 6.35
CA VAL A 59 9.39 11.12 6.83
C VAL A 59 9.58 11.22 8.34
N VAL A 60 9.01 10.26 9.11
CA VAL A 60 8.97 10.37 10.57
C VAL A 60 10.01 9.50 11.28
N SER A 61 10.60 8.51 10.63
CA SER A 61 11.56 7.60 11.24
C SER A 61 13.00 7.91 10.81
N PRO A 62 13.96 7.96 11.73
CA PRO A 62 15.38 8.06 11.39
C PRO A 62 15.92 6.79 10.70
N SER A 63 15.20 5.67 10.80
CA SER A 63 15.56 4.39 10.18
C SER A 63 14.31 3.75 9.56
N PRO A 64 13.91 4.21 8.36
CA PRO A 64 12.73 3.67 7.70
C PRO A 64 12.92 2.21 7.32
N ALA A 65 11.83 1.43 7.35
CA ALA A 65 11.87 0.03 6.98
C ALA A 65 12.19 -0.13 5.48
N GLN A 66 12.97 -1.15 5.14
CA GLN A 66 13.17 -1.55 3.75
C GLN A 66 11.81 -1.91 3.11
N LYS A 67 11.52 -1.38 1.95
CA LYS A 67 10.23 -1.61 1.28
C LYS A 67 10.23 -2.94 0.53
N LEU A 68 9.05 -3.56 0.45
CA LEU A 68 8.82 -4.78 -0.35
C LEU A 68 8.76 -4.45 -1.84
N MET A 69 8.41 -3.22 -2.19
CA MET A 69 8.30 -2.77 -3.58
C MET A 69 8.50 -1.26 -3.68
N THR A 70 8.82 -0.80 -4.88
CA THR A 70 8.89 0.65 -5.15
C THR A 70 7.51 1.28 -5.07
N THR A 71 7.44 2.61 -4.83
CA THR A 71 6.16 3.33 -4.86
C THR A 71 5.46 3.15 -6.21
N ALA A 72 6.19 3.20 -7.32
CA ALA A 72 5.63 3.01 -8.66
C ALA A 72 4.99 1.63 -8.84
N ASP A 73 5.67 0.56 -8.38
CA ASP A 73 5.14 -0.81 -8.44
C ASP A 73 3.94 -0.98 -7.52
N ARG A 74 3.94 -0.37 -6.33
CA ARG A 74 2.82 -0.38 -5.40
C ARG A 74 1.58 0.26 -6.02
N LEU A 75 1.73 1.44 -6.58
CA LEU A 75 0.63 2.17 -7.21
C LEU A 75 0.07 1.41 -8.42
N HIS A 76 0.95 0.80 -9.21
CA HIS A 76 0.54 -0.08 -10.30
C HIS A 76 -0.22 -1.31 -9.78
N ALA A 77 0.31 -1.98 -8.77
CA ALA A 77 -0.34 -3.16 -8.17
C ALA A 77 -1.70 -2.82 -7.55
N LEU A 78 -1.84 -1.65 -6.90
CA LEU A 78 -3.11 -1.16 -6.37
C LEU A 78 -4.12 -0.87 -7.51
N ALA A 79 -3.68 -0.26 -8.60
CA ALA A 79 -4.56 0.00 -9.75
C ALA A 79 -5.12 -1.28 -10.40
N LEU A 80 -4.44 -2.43 -10.23
CA LEU A 80 -4.88 -3.73 -10.73
C LEU A 80 -5.85 -4.47 -9.78
N THR A 81 -6.19 -3.91 -8.62
CA THR A 81 -7.10 -4.56 -7.64
C THR A 81 -8.59 -4.34 -7.95
N GLY A 82 -8.92 -3.72 -9.07
CA GLY A 82 -10.31 -3.44 -9.45
C GLY A 82 -10.89 -2.17 -8.83
N VAL A 83 -10.08 -1.31 -8.22
CA VAL A 83 -10.49 0.00 -7.74
C VAL A 83 -10.59 1.02 -8.87
N ASP A 84 -11.48 2.01 -8.73
CA ASP A 84 -11.68 3.07 -9.72
C ASP A 84 -10.55 4.10 -9.70
N ALA A 85 -9.93 4.32 -8.53
CA ALA A 85 -8.82 5.25 -8.40
C ALA A 85 -7.88 4.90 -7.24
N VAL A 86 -6.62 5.28 -7.40
CA VAL A 86 -5.60 5.30 -6.35
C VAL A 86 -5.15 6.73 -6.14
N VAL A 87 -5.31 7.23 -4.91
CA VAL A 87 -4.90 8.57 -4.48
C VAL A 87 -3.64 8.45 -3.64
N ALA A 88 -2.53 8.98 -4.13
CA ALA A 88 -1.29 9.07 -3.36
C ALA A 88 -1.19 10.45 -2.69
N VAL A 89 -1.34 10.47 -1.37
CA VAL A 89 -1.23 11.68 -0.57
C VAL A 89 0.27 12.02 -0.41
N PRO A 90 0.70 13.24 -0.77
CA PRO A 90 2.05 13.69 -0.45
C PRO A 90 2.25 13.72 1.07
N PHE A 91 3.01 12.75 1.60
CA PHE A 91 3.25 12.70 3.05
C PHE A 91 4.44 13.58 3.42
N THR A 92 4.12 14.79 3.86
CA THR A 92 5.09 15.81 4.27
C THR A 92 5.15 15.93 5.80
N PRO A 93 6.15 16.60 6.38
CA PRO A 93 6.17 16.91 7.82
C PRO A 93 4.91 17.65 8.29
N ALA A 94 4.33 18.50 7.44
CA ALA A 94 3.07 19.20 7.73
C ALA A 94 1.90 18.23 7.85
N VAL A 95 1.80 17.23 6.94
CA VAL A 95 0.79 16.18 7.00
C VAL A 95 1.01 15.27 8.21
N ALA A 96 2.26 14.92 8.51
CA ALA A 96 2.63 14.11 9.68
C ALA A 96 2.26 14.76 11.02
N ALA A 97 2.19 16.10 11.08
CA ALA A 97 1.82 16.87 12.26
C ALA A 97 0.31 16.94 12.50
N LEU A 98 -0.52 16.59 11.52
CA LEU A 98 -1.97 16.62 11.65
C LEU A 98 -2.48 15.51 12.59
N ASP A 99 -3.54 15.78 13.32
CA ASP A 99 -4.35 14.74 13.93
C ASP A 99 -5.22 14.03 12.87
N HIS A 100 -5.98 12.99 13.27
CA HIS A 100 -6.85 12.26 12.33
C HIS A 100 -7.92 13.16 11.71
N VAL A 101 -8.47 14.11 12.45
CA VAL A 101 -9.49 15.05 11.95
C VAL A 101 -8.89 15.96 10.87
N GLY A 102 -7.71 16.52 11.14
CA GLY A 102 -6.98 17.36 10.19
C GLY A 102 -6.63 16.61 8.91
N PHE A 103 -6.16 15.35 9.02
CA PHE A 103 -5.89 14.51 7.86
C PHE A 103 -7.16 14.19 7.07
N LEU A 104 -8.22 13.73 7.73
CA LEU A 104 -9.47 13.38 7.07
C LEU A 104 -10.14 14.58 6.38
N LYS A 105 -9.91 15.81 6.87
CA LYS A 105 -10.36 17.05 6.21
C LYS A 105 -9.65 17.36 4.89
N LEU A 106 -8.52 16.72 4.59
CA LEU A 106 -7.84 16.89 3.30
C LEU A 106 -8.57 16.13 2.18
N LEU A 107 -9.15 14.96 2.49
CA LEU A 107 -9.70 14.03 1.51
C LEU A 107 -10.93 14.55 0.74
N PRO A 108 -11.86 15.35 1.31
CA PRO A 108 -13.02 15.90 0.59
C PRO A 108 -12.67 16.78 -0.62
N ARG A 109 -11.44 17.27 -0.71
CA ARG A 109 -10.95 17.96 -1.91
C ARG A 109 -10.87 17.05 -3.13
N VAL A 110 -10.77 15.74 -2.92
CA VAL A 110 -10.57 14.73 -3.96
C VAL A 110 -11.72 13.75 -4.04
N VAL A 111 -12.37 13.43 -2.91
CA VAL A 111 -13.37 12.37 -2.81
C VAL A 111 -14.45 12.72 -1.78
N ASP A 112 -15.72 12.52 -2.11
CA ASP A 112 -16.84 12.57 -1.16
C ASP A 112 -16.94 11.20 -0.45
N ILE A 113 -16.48 11.15 0.82
CA ILE A 113 -16.33 9.90 1.56
C ILE A 113 -17.69 9.40 2.03
N ARG A 114 -18.07 8.17 1.63
CA ARG A 114 -19.25 7.44 2.13
C ARG A 114 -18.89 6.44 3.20
N SER A 115 -17.82 5.71 2.98
CA SER A 115 -17.31 4.77 3.96
C SER A 115 -15.78 4.72 3.94
N ILE A 116 -15.20 4.36 5.09
CA ILE A 116 -13.76 4.14 5.27
C ILE A 116 -13.55 2.71 5.77
N ARG A 117 -12.64 1.99 5.11
CA ARG A 117 -12.25 0.65 5.52
C ARG A 117 -10.75 0.60 5.79
N VAL A 118 -10.36 0.13 6.97
CA VAL A 118 -8.96 0.06 7.42
C VAL A 118 -8.72 -1.25 8.16
N GLY A 119 -7.47 -1.67 8.34
CA GLY A 119 -7.15 -2.79 9.23
C GLY A 119 -7.48 -2.45 10.69
N SER A 120 -7.80 -3.46 11.51
CA SER A 120 -8.10 -3.25 12.94
C SER A 120 -6.92 -2.67 13.73
N ASP A 121 -5.70 -2.84 13.25
CA ASP A 121 -4.47 -2.27 13.81
C ASP A 121 -4.10 -0.89 13.24
N PHE A 122 -4.93 -0.34 12.34
CA PHE A 122 -4.64 0.92 11.66
C PHE A 122 -4.51 2.08 12.65
N ARG A 123 -3.51 2.93 12.38
CA ARG A 123 -3.25 4.14 13.16
C ARG A 123 -3.14 5.35 12.26
N LEU A 124 -3.74 6.44 12.68
CA LEU A 124 -3.80 7.70 11.96
C LEU A 124 -3.46 8.89 12.87
N GLY A 125 -3.04 9.99 12.24
CA GLY A 125 -2.69 11.24 12.93
C GLY A 125 -1.28 11.23 13.52
N ARG A 126 -0.90 12.37 14.07
CA ARG A 126 0.43 12.60 14.63
C ARG A 126 0.81 11.53 15.64
N GLY A 127 1.93 10.86 15.38
CA GLY A 127 2.42 9.76 16.21
C GLY A 127 1.54 8.51 16.22
N GLY A 128 0.57 8.37 15.28
CA GLY A 128 -0.36 7.25 15.25
C GLY A 128 -1.33 7.25 16.44
N ALA A 129 -1.70 8.43 16.94
CA ALA A 129 -2.48 8.59 18.17
C ALA A 129 -3.91 8.05 18.07
N SER A 130 -4.49 8.02 16.86
CA SER A 130 -5.90 7.62 16.65
C SER A 130 -5.99 6.26 15.97
N GLY A 131 -6.86 5.40 16.46
CA GLY A 131 -7.20 4.11 15.89
C GLY A 131 -8.58 4.11 15.24
N VAL A 132 -9.13 2.90 15.06
CA VAL A 132 -10.43 2.69 14.43
C VAL A 132 -11.56 3.35 15.23
N ALA A 133 -11.53 3.28 16.56
CA ALA A 133 -12.58 3.83 17.42
C ALA A 133 -12.74 5.36 17.28
N GLU A 134 -11.62 6.08 17.25
CA GLU A 134 -11.62 7.54 17.06
C GLU A 134 -12.12 7.91 15.67
N MET A 135 -11.77 7.11 14.65
CA MET A 135 -12.26 7.30 13.28
C MET A 135 -13.76 7.01 13.18
N GLN A 136 -14.27 5.99 13.89
CA GLN A 136 -15.70 5.68 13.96
C GLN A 136 -16.49 6.82 14.61
N ALA A 137 -15.99 7.37 15.72
CA ALA A 137 -16.61 8.53 16.37
C ALA A 137 -16.65 9.75 15.43
N TRP A 138 -15.55 10.02 14.71
CA TRP A 138 -15.51 11.09 13.70
C TRP A 138 -16.51 10.84 12.58
N GLY A 139 -16.63 9.61 12.10
CA GLY A 139 -17.54 9.22 11.02
C GLY A 139 -19.00 9.36 11.41
N ALA A 140 -19.38 8.92 12.62
CA ALA A 140 -20.74 8.98 13.14
C ALA A 140 -21.31 10.42 13.17
N GLU A 141 -20.47 11.41 13.48
CA GLU A 141 -20.85 12.83 13.44
C GLU A 141 -21.09 13.37 12.02
N ARG A 142 -20.64 12.65 10.97
CA ARG A 142 -20.61 13.13 9.58
C ARG A 142 -21.35 12.23 8.59
N GLY A 143 -22.00 11.18 9.08
CA GLY A 143 -22.68 10.19 8.24
C GLY A 143 -21.72 9.38 7.37
N VAL A 144 -20.50 9.15 7.87
CA VAL A 144 -19.47 8.32 7.23
C VAL A 144 -19.29 7.03 8.02
N ASP A 145 -19.53 5.88 7.38
CA ASP A 145 -19.34 4.59 8.00
C ASP A 145 -17.84 4.24 8.06
N VAL A 146 -17.34 3.81 9.23
CA VAL A 146 -15.95 3.39 9.39
C VAL A 146 -15.87 1.96 9.88
N TYR A 147 -15.16 1.11 9.15
CA TYR A 147 -15.03 -0.32 9.43
C TYR A 147 -13.56 -0.68 9.66
N GLY A 148 -13.28 -1.27 10.82
CA GLY A 148 -12.01 -1.95 11.10
C GLY A 148 -12.11 -3.41 10.69
N HIS A 149 -11.27 -3.85 9.76
CA HIS A 149 -11.21 -5.24 9.30
C HIS A 149 -10.22 -6.03 10.13
N GLU A 150 -10.63 -7.24 10.55
CA GLU A 150 -9.71 -8.17 11.18
C GLU A 150 -8.53 -8.49 10.27
N LEU A 151 -7.36 -8.69 10.88
CA LEU A 151 -6.15 -8.97 10.13
C LEU A 151 -6.13 -10.43 9.69
N LEU A 152 -5.90 -10.66 8.41
CA LEU A 152 -5.78 -12.02 7.87
C LEU A 152 -4.57 -12.73 8.48
N CYS A 153 -4.78 -13.97 8.94
CA CYS A 153 -3.73 -14.79 9.53
C CYS A 153 -3.44 -16.03 8.68
N VAL A 154 -2.19 -16.47 8.70
CA VAL A 154 -1.72 -17.76 8.18
C VAL A 154 -0.86 -18.38 9.28
N ASP A 155 -1.12 -19.64 9.63
CA ASP A 155 -0.46 -20.38 10.73
C ASP A 155 -0.55 -19.64 12.08
N GLY A 156 -1.71 -19.04 12.38
CA GLY A 156 -1.94 -18.28 13.61
C GLY A 156 -1.19 -16.97 13.72
N GLN A 157 -0.50 -16.54 12.67
CA GLN A 157 0.23 -15.27 12.63
C GLN A 157 -0.33 -14.34 11.56
N THR A 158 -0.44 -13.05 11.91
CA THR A 158 -0.93 -12.01 11.01
C THR A 158 -0.07 -11.88 9.75
N ILE A 159 -0.73 -11.71 8.60
CA ILE A 159 -0.06 -11.32 7.36
C ILE A 159 0.21 -9.82 7.41
N CYS A 160 1.46 -9.43 7.45
CA CYS A 160 1.88 -8.04 7.39
C CYS A 160 3.22 -7.88 6.66
N ALA A 161 3.50 -6.68 6.18
CA ALA A 161 4.74 -6.37 5.45
C ALA A 161 6.00 -6.70 6.27
N THR A 162 5.95 -6.53 7.58
CA THR A 162 7.07 -6.85 8.48
C THR A 162 7.38 -8.34 8.48
N ARG A 163 6.36 -9.22 8.61
CA ARG A 163 6.54 -10.67 8.53
C ARG A 163 7.09 -11.08 7.18
N ILE A 164 6.55 -10.55 6.09
CA ILE A 164 7.02 -10.86 4.73
C ILE A 164 8.50 -10.49 4.56
N ARG A 165 8.93 -9.30 5.04
CA ARG A 165 10.35 -8.92 5.01
C ARG A 165 11.24 -9.86 5.81
N GLN A 166 10.76 -10.35 6.96
CA GLN A 166 11.50 -11.32 7.79
C GLN A 166 11.66 -12.65 7.06
N GLU A 167 10.61 -13.16 6.44
CA GLU A 167 10.67 -14.43 5.69
C GLU A 167 11.59 -14.32 4.47
N LEU A 168 11.54 -13.22 3.74
CA LEU A 168 12.49 -12.96 2.63
C LEU A 168 13.94 -12.90 3.10
N ARG A 169 14.23 -12.26 4.26
CA ARG A 169 15.60 -12.23 4.83
C ARG A 169 16.10 -13.59 5.28
N ARG A 170 15.21 -14.50 5.66
CA ARG A 170 15.52 -15.89 6.01
C ARG A 170 15.67 -16.81 4.79
N GLY A 171 15.33 -16.32 3.59
CA GLY A 171 15.30 -17.10 2.37
C GLY A 171 14.04 -17.95 2.18
N HIS A 172 13.01 -17.77 3.02
CA HIS A 172 11.74 -18.49 2.92
C HIS A 172 10.84 -17.86 1.84
N VAL A 173 11.27 -17.95 0.59
CA VAL A 173 10.62 -17.27 -0.55
C VAL A 173 9.24 -17.84 -0.86
N GLU A 174 9.01 -19.12 -0.65
CA GLU A 174 7.73 -19.79 -0.83
C GLU A 174 6.69 -19.25 0.15
N LEU A 175 7.03 -19.15 1.44
CA LEU A 175 6.15 -18.58 2.44
C LEU A 175 5.89 -17.09 2.18
N ALA A 176 6.93 -16.34 1.79
CA ALA A 176 6.74 -14.94 1.40
C ALA A 176 5.78 -14.80 0.20
N ALA A 177 5.87 -15.70 -0.80
CA ALA A 177 4.96 -15.73 -1.95
C ALA A 177 3.53 -16.09 -1.53
N GLU A 178 3.35 -17.03 -0.61
CA GLU A 178 2.05 -17.38 -0.04
C GLU A 178 1.41 -16.18 0.67
N LEU A 179 2.16 -15.48 1.53
CA LEU A 179 1.68 -14.30 2.27
C LEU A 179 1.35 -13.13 1.32
N LEU A 180 2.12 -12.97 0.24
CA LEU A 180 1.86 -11.98 -0.81
C LEU A 180 0.68 -12.38 -1.72
N GLY A 181 0.38 -13.68 -1.85
CA GLY A 181 -0.54 -14.22 -2.85
C GLY A 181 0.00 -14.18 -4.28
N ARG A 182 1.31 -14.04 -4.43
CA ARG A 182 2.05 -14.06 -5.70
C ARG A 182 3.56 -14.20 -5.45
N PRO A 183 4.36 -14.63 -6.44
CA PRO A 183 5.82 -14.60 -6.34
C PRO A 183 6.33 -13.20 -5.96
N TYR A 184 7.37 -13.15 -5.13
CA TYR A 184 8.06 -11.88 -4.82
C TYR A 184 8.82 -11.41 -6.05
N MET A 185 8.64 -10.15 -6.40
CA MET A 185 9.27 -9.56 -7.58
C MET A 185 10.26 -8.47 -7.16
N LEU A 186 11.50 -8.58 -7.66
CA LEU A 186 12.49 -7.53 -7.62
C LEU A 186 12.58 -6.86 -9.00
N ARG A 187 12.58 -5.55 -9.01
CA ARG A 187 12.79 -4.76 -10.21
C ARG A 187 14.02 -3.87 -10.02
N GLY A 188 14.91 -3.85 -10.99
CA GLY A 188 16.12 -3.05 -10.95
C GLY A 188 16.71 -2.81 -12.34
N ILE A 189 17.68 -1.95 -12.41
CA ILE A 189 18.48 -1.71 -13.62
C ILE A 189 19.71 -2.59 -13.51
N VAL A 190 19.99 -3.36 -14.57
CA VAL A 190 21.23 -4.15 -14.65
C VAL A 190 22.40 -3.18 -14.84
N ALA A 191 23.30 -3.17 -13.88
CA ALA A 191 24.53 -2.38 -13.93
C ALA A 191 25.75 -3.29 -14.01
N GLY A 192 26.86 -2.78 -14.55
CA GLY A 192 28.14 -3.50 -14.56
C GLY A 192 28.57 -3.84 -13.15
N GLY A 193 28.73 -5.14 -12.85
CA GLY A 193 29.17 -5.65 -11.55
C GLY A 193 30.71 -5.76 -11.48
N ARG A 194 31.20 -6.45 -10.44
CA ARG A 194 32.63 -6.68 -10.20
C ARG A 194 33.29 -7.66 -11.20
N HIS A 195 32.60 -8.08 -12.24
CA HIS A 195 33.04 -9.05 -13.26
C HIS A 195 33.55 -10.40 -12.72
N GLN A 196 33.17 -10.77 -11.51
CA GLN A 196 33.61 -12.00 -10.84
C GLN A 196 32.97 -13.27 -11.44
N GLY A 197 31.96 -13.15 -12.28
CA GLY A 197 31.33 -14.31 -12.93
C GLY A 197 32.27 -15.04 -13.87
N SER A 198 33.16 -14.34 -14.57
CA SER A 198 34.20 -14.94 -15.44
C SER A 198 35.22 -15.73 -14.63
N ASP A 199 35.59 -15.26 -13.44
CA ASP A 199 36.56 -15.92 -12.55
C ASP A 199 35.97 -17.20 -11.92
N MET A 200 34.65 -17.30 -11.84
CA MET A 200 33.91 -18.49 -11.39
C MET A 200 33.51 -19.42 -12.55
N GLY A 201 33.98 -19.19 -13.77
CA GLY A 201 33.66 -20.03 -14.94
C GLY A 201 32.24 -19.87 -15.46
N LEU A 202 31.52 -18.83 -15.03
CA LEU A 202 30.19 -18.54 -15.51
C LEU A 202 30.29 -17.79 -16.85
N SER A 203 29.87 -18.44 -17.94
CA SER A 203 29.81 -17.82 -19.26
C SER A 203 28.65 -16.82 -19.29
N LEU A 204 28.95 -15.51 -19.40
CA LEU A 204 27.97 -14.43 -19.50
C LEU A 204 27.39 -14.28 -20.90
N ILE A 205 27.66 -15.21 -21.84
CA ILE A 205 27.21 -15.15 -23.24
C ILE A 205 25.68 -15.10 -23.39
N HIS A 206 24.93 -15.49 -22.34
CA HIS A 206 23.46 -15.53 -22.37
C HIS A 206 22.78 -14.37 -21.65
N ILE A 207 23.51 -13.35 -21.18
CA ILE A 207 22.97 -12.18 -20.46
C ILE A 207 22.93 -10.93 -21.36
N SER A 208 23.10 -11.06 -22.66
CA SER A 208 23.15 -9.93 -23.59
C SER A 208 21.83 -9.58 -24.28
N GLU A 209 20.68 -9.85 -23.67
CA GLU A 209 19.41 -9.26 -24.12
C GLU A 209 18.96 -8.15 -23.14
N PRO A 210 19.00 -6.87 -23.55
CA PRO A 210 18.68 -5.75 -22.66
C PRO A 210 17.20 -5.52 -22.40
N THR A 211 16.29 -6.45 -22.68
CA THR A 211 14.84 -6.17 -22.70
C THR A 211 13.94 -7.27 -22.16
N ARG A 212 14.40 -8.19 -21.32
CA ARG A 212 13.47 -9.10 -20.63
C ARG A 212 13.54 -8.94 -19.13
N LEU A 213 12.38 -8.56 -18.55
CA LEU A 213 12.07 -8.74 -17.14
C LEU A 213 12.38 -10.20 -16.75
N ALA A 214 13.44 -10.42 -16.01
CA ALA A 214 13.68 -11.74 -15.41
C ALA A 214 12.74 -11.88 -14.21
N LEU A 215 11.71 -12.70 -14.37
CA LEU A 215 10.98 -13.29 -13.26
C LEU A 215 11.90 -14.36 -12.66
N ILE A 216 12.40 -14.12 -11.46
CA ILE A 216 13.08 -15.14 -10.68
C ILE A 216 11.99 -15.83 -9.86
N SER A 217 11.65 -17.03 -10.25
CA SER A 217 10.80 -17.96 -9.49
C SER A 217 11.59 -18.64 -8.37
#